data_477b5abb09ca66ae3028636c23bb3969
#
_entry.id   477b5abb09ca66ae3028636c23bb3969
#
_cell.length_a   1.000
_cell.length_b   1.000
_cell.length_c   1.000
_cell.angle_alpha   90.00
_cell.angle_beta   90.00
_cell.angle_gamma   90.00
#
_symmetry.space_group_name_H-M   'P 1'
#
loop_
_entity.id
_entity.type
_entity.pdbx_description
1 polymer ?
#
loop_
_entity_poly.entity_id
_entity_poly.type
_entity_poly.pdbx_seq_one_letter_code
_entity_poly.pdbx_strand_id
1 'polypeptide(L)'
;MDKSGLDKVTGICGNRIIAVKNNEYAVCNYDFNIISEKFDEAYISSNGIVTAKKNGKWALINAADGSAVTDYLYDEVVLNSHNEVFAGKYGVVKDSQGYFVIDGTGKELNGVRYPGAKGFEGTYYAVSDSQGRWGYAGPSGEIAIACQYDDTFSFSDNVGAVKKDGAWNYINSKGQLVVEWDFEEAHPFTDGYTLVTVGGEEKIISFTYYTSFE
;
A
#
# COMPACT_ATOMS: atom_id res chain seq x y z
N MET A 1 10.20 -30.31 -15.08
CA MET A 1 10.16 -29.55 -16.33
C MET A 1 8.97 -28.62 -16.22
N ASP A 2 9.22 -27.34 -16.28
CA ASP A 2 8.16 -26.34 -16.32
C ASP A 2 7.31 -26.54 -17.60
N LYS A 3 6.06 -26.98 -17.42
CA LYS A 3 5.12 -27.23 -18.53
C LYS A 3 4.44 -25.94 -19.01
N SER A 4 4.62 -24.83 -18.26
CA SER A 4 3.90 -23.58 -18.53
C SER A 4 4.58 -22.72 -19.60
N GLY A 5 5.89 -22.85 -19.74
CA GLY A 5 6.69 -21.92 -20.58
C GLY A 5 6.62 -20.48 -20.07
N LEU A 6 6.32 -20.27 -18.79
CA LEU A 6 6.32 -18.96 -18.13
C LEU A 6 7.72 -18.56 -17.70
N ASP A 7 7.98 -17.25 -17.67
CA ASP A 7 9.25 -16.71 -17.18
C ASP A 7 9.26 -16.65 -15.67
N LYS A 8 8.14 -16.23 -15.05
CA LYS A 8 7.98 -16.14 -13.58
C LYS A 8 6.52 -16.01 -13.15
N VAL A 9 6.28 -16.18 -11.86
CA VAL A 9 5.05 -15.82 -11.15
C VAL A 9 5.39 -14.67 -10.21
N THR A 10 4.58 -13.60 -10.21
CA THR A 10 4.83 -12.38 -9.44
C THR A 10 3.82 -12.12 -8.32
N GLY A 11 2.71 -12.85 -8.31
CA GLY A 11 1.70 -12.71 -7.27
C GLY A 11 0.75 -13.91 -7.24
N ILE A 12 0.21 -14.18 -6.06
CA ILE A 12 -0.72 -15.30 -5.80
C ILE A 12 -1.84 -14.82 -4.89
N CYS A 13 -3.09 -15.13 -5.25
CA CYS A 13 -4.24 -14.95 -4.38
C CYS A 13 -5.25 -16.09 -4.61
N GLY A 14 -5.57 -16.85 -3.55
CA GLY A 14 -6.42 -18.03 -3.65
C GLY A 14 -5.89 -19.00 -4.70
N ASN A 15 -6.69 -19.32 -5.71
CA ASN A 15 -6.33 -20.21 -6.83
C ASN A 15 -5.97 -19.45 -8.12
N ARG A 16 -5.53 -18.20 -7.98
CA ARG A 16 -5.09 -17.33 -9.08
C ARG A 16 -3.66 -16.88 -8.90
N ILE A 17 -2.97 -16.73 -10.01
CA ILE A 17 -1.59 -16.27 -10.07
C ILE A 17 -1.48 -15.14 -11.10
N ILE A 18 -0.53 -14.24 -10.87
CA ILE A 18 -0.02 -13.36 -11.93
C ILE A 18 1.20 -14.02 -12.55
N ALA A 19 1.05 -14.44 -13.78
CA ALA A 19 2.10 -15.07 -14.58
C ALA A 19 2.70 -14.07 -15.56
N VAL A 20 4.02 -14.18 -15.79
CA VAL A 20 4.76 -13.35 -16.74
C VAL A 20 5.36 -14.22 -17.82
N LYS A 21 5.18 -13.83 -19.06
CA LYS A 21 5.80 -14.44 -20.23
C LYS A 21 6.15 -13.37 -21.26
N ASN A 22 7.42 -13.34 -21.71
CA ASN A 22 7.93 -12.35 -22.67
C ASN A 22 7.62 -10.90 -22.23
N ASN A 23 7.79 -10.59 -20.95
CA ASN A 23 7.44 -9.30 -20.30
C ASN A 23 5.95 -8.93 -20.35
N GLU A 24 5.06 -9.83 -20.71
CA GLU A 24 3.61 -9.62 -20.61
C GLU A 24 3.08 -10.33 -19.37
N TYR A 25 2.21 -9.66 -18.63
CA TYR A 25 1.54 -10.16 -17.42
C TYR A 25 0.15 -10.64 -17.76
N ALA A 26 -0.30 -11.70 -17.11
CA ALA A 26 -1.67 -12.20 -17.22
C ALA A 26 -2.14 -12.87 -15.93
N VAL A 27 -3.44 -12.86 -15.71
CA VAL A 27 -4.07 -13.68 -14.66
C VAL A 27 -4.22 -15.10 -15.19
N CYS A 28 -3.75 -16.07 -14.41
CA CYS A 28 -3.84 -17.49 -14.73
C CYS A 28 -4.46 -18.26 -13.57
N ASN A 29 -5.03 -19.45 -13.86
CA ASN A 29 -5.33 -20.46 -12.86
C ASN A 29 -4.08 -21.29 -12.51
N TYR A 30 -4.16 -22.21 -11.55
CA TYR A 30 -3.03 -23.07 -11.17
C TYR A 30 -2.63 -24.12 -12.24
N ASP A 31 -3.45 -24.35 -13.25
CA ASP A 31 -3.07 -25.14 -14.43
C ASP A 31 -2.33 -24.29 -15.48
N PHE A 32 -2.03 -23.03 -15.12
CA PHE A 32 -1.38 -22.02 -15.97
C PHE A 32 -2.17 -21.64 -17.23
N ASN A 33 -3.49 -21.85 -17.22
CA ASN A 33 -4.34 -21.34 -18.28
C ASN A 33 -4.58 -19.85 -18.07
N ILE A 34 -4.30 -19.03 -19.08
CA ILE A 34 -4.59 -17.60 -19.06
C ILE A 34 -6.11 -17.41 -19.09
N ILE A 35 -6.62 -16.57 -18.16
CA ILE A 35 -8.03 -16.25 -18.02
C ILE A 35 -8.34 -14.75 -18.21
N SER A 36 -7.35 -13.92 -18.37
CA SER A 36 -7.47 -12.48 -18.65
C SER A 36 -6.88 -12.12 -20.01
N GLU A 37 -7.00 -10.87 -20.41
CA GLU A 37 -6.12 -10.29 -21.41
C GLU A 37 -4.68 -10.17 -20.88
N LYS A 38 -3.75 -9.73 -21.70
CA LYS A 38 -2.37 -9.48 -21.33
C LYS A 38 -2.17 -8.01 -20.98
N PHE A 39 -1.27 -7.76 -20.02
CA PHE A 39 -0.97 -6.47 -19.45
C PHE A 39 0.53 -6.13 -19.53
N ASP A 40 0.87 -4.85 -19.47
CA ASP A 40 2.25 -4.37 -19.39
C ASP A 40 2.83 -4.61 -17.99
N GLU A 41 1.97 -4.55 -16.96
CA GLU A 41 2.31 -4.76 -15.55
C GLU A 41 1.05 -5.17 -14.77
N ALA A 42 1.18 -5.99 -13.73
CA ALA A 42 0.04 -6.36 -12.89
C ALA A 42 0.46 -6.74 -11.48
N TYR A 43 -0.40 -6.39 -10.51
CA TYR A 43 -0.33 -6.76 -9.10
C TYR A 43 -1.64 -7.40 -8.69
N ILE A 44 -1.58 -8.44 -7.86
CA ILE A 44 -2.77 -9.07 -7.29
C ILE A 44 -2.79 -8.81 -5.78
N SER A 45 -3.92 -8.38 -5.28
CA SER A 45 -4.13 -8.13 -3.86
C SER A 45 -4.92 -9.27 -3.21
N SER A 46 -4.76 -9.41 -1.91
CA SER A 46 -5.38 -10.45 -1.09
C SER A 46 -6.92 -10.47 -1.14
N ASN A 47 -7.54 -9.35 -1.50
CA ASN A 47 -8.99 -9.24 -1.72
C ASN A 47 -9.48 -9.78 -3.08
N GLY A 48 -8.58 -10.32 -3.92
CA GLY A 48 -8.93 -10.89 -5.22
C GLY A 48 -9.05 -9.85 -6.35
N ILE A 49 -8.61 -8.61 -6.13
CA ILE A 49 -8.50 -7.59 -7.17
C ILE A 49 -7.09 -7.60 -7.76
N VAL A 50 -7.02 -7.68 -9.07
CA VAL A 50 -5.79 -7.42 -9.83
C VAL A 50 -5.81 -5.99 -10.29
N THR A 51 -4.71 -5.29 -10.08
CA THR A 51 -4.48 -3.96 -10.63
C THR A 51 -3.52 -4.11 -11.79
N ALA A 52 -3.97 -3.80 -13.00
CA ALA A 52 -3.25 -4.09 -14.22
C ALA A 52 -3.05 -2.83 -15.07
N LYS A 53 -1.86 -2.71 -15.66
CA LYS A 53 -1.45 -1.60 -16.54
C LYS A 53 -1.50 -1.99 -18.00
N LYS A 54 -2.03 -1.10 -18.80
CA LYS A 54 -2.00 -1.22 -20.25
C LYS A 54 -1.98 0.16 -20.89
N ASN A 55 -1.10 0.37 -21.89
CA ASN A 55 -0.97 1.65 -22.57
C ASN A 55 -0.76 2.84 -21.62
N GLY A 56 0.01 2.65 -20.54
CA GLY A 56 0.35 3.70 -19.58
C GLY A 56 -0.72 4.00 -18.51
N LYS A 57 -1.89 3.36 -18.55
CA LYS A 57 -2.97 3.53 -17.57
C LYS A 57 -3.24 2.23 -16.82
N TRP A 58 -3.78 2.36 -15.60
CA TRP A 58 -4.14 1.27 -14.73
C TRP A 58 -5.65 1.06 -14.66
N ALA A 59 -6.06 -0.20 -14.54
CA ALA A 59 -7.44 -0.65 -14.35
C ALA A 59 -7.52 -1.68 -13.21
N LEU A 60 -8.73 -1.92 -12.72
CA LEU A 60 -9.04 -3.03 -11.83
C LEU A 60 -9.60 -4.20 -12.64
N ILE A 61 -9.11 -5.39 -12.35
CA ILE A 61 -9.49 -6.65 -12.99
C ILE A 61 -9.92 -7.64 -11.90
N ASN A 62 -11.00 -8.36 -12.12
CA ASN A 62 -11.43 -9.42 -11.23
C ASN A 62 -10.52 -10.64 -11.40
N ALA A 63 -9.82 -11.04 -10.35
CA ALA A 63 -8.93 -12.20 -10.40
C ALA A 63 -9.69 -13.52 -10.67
N ALA A 64 -10.97 -13.63 -10.30
CA ALA A 64 -11.72 -14.88 -10.42
C ALA A 64 -11.93 -15.31 -11.87
N ASP A 65 -12.19 -14.35 -12.77
CA ASP A 65 -12.57 -14.61 -14.16
C ASP A 65 -11.79 -13.78 -15.20
N GLY A 66 -10.91 -12.87 -14.76
CA GLY A 66 -10.11 -12.00 -15.62
C GLY A 66 -10.89 -10.85 -16.26
N SER A 67 -12.15 -10.62 -15.86
CA SER A 67 -12.97 -9.52 -16.39
C SER A 67 -12.54 -8.17 -15.85
N ALA A 68 -12.72 -7.11 -16.67
CA ALA A 68 -12.47 -5.75 -16.22
C ALA A 68 -13.54 -5.32 -15.19
N VAL A 69 -13.09 -4.75 -14.07
CA VAL A 69 -13.92 -4.09 -13.07
C VAL A 69 -14.07 -2.61 -13.40
N THR A 70 -12.98 -2.00 -13.88
CA THR A 70 -12.98 -0.61 -14.36
C THR A 70 -12.35 -0.52 -15.74
N ASP A 71 -12.57 0.60 -16.43
CA ASP A 71 -11.74 1.01 -17.55
C ASP A 71 -10.31 1.35 -17.08
N TYR A 72 -9.38 1.57 -18.01
CA TYR A 72 -8.01 2.01 -17.75
C TYR A 72 -7.99 3.52 -17.44
N LEU A 73 -8.23 3.88 -16.19
CA LEU A 73 -8.51 5.25 -15.75
C LEU A 73 -7.34 5.88 -14.98
N TYR A 74 -6.60 5.09 -14.20
CA TYR A 74 -5.66 5.64 -13.23
C TYR A 74 -4.28 5.85 -13.84
N ASP A 75 -3.61 6.94 -13.43
CA ASP A 75 -2.23 7.26 -13.85
C ASP A 75 -1.21 6.43 -13.09
N GLU A 76 -1.45 6.25 -11.78
CA GLU A 76 -0.58 5.48 -10.89
C GLU A 76 -1.42 4.66 -9.91
N VAL A 77 -0.81 3.63 -9.36
CA VAL A 77 -1.30 2.87 -8.22
C VAL A 77 -0.23 2.88 -7.14
N VAL A 78 -0.64 2.84 -5.88
CA VAL A 78 0.30 2.89 -4.75
C VAL A 78 0.33 1.53 -4.08
N LEU A 79 1.51 0.93 -4.08
CA LEU A 79 1.74 -0.37 -3.42
C LEU A 79 1.99 -0.17 -1.92
N ASN A 80 1.51 -1.10 -1.14
CA ASN A 80 1.86 -1.26 0.26
C ASN A 80 3.16 -2.09 0.42
N SER A 81 3.58 -2.38 1.64
CA SER A 81 4.78 -3.17 1.93
C SER A 81 4.72 -4.62 1.43
N HIS A 82 3.52 -5.13 1.17
CA HIS A 82 3.27 -6.48 0.63
C HIS A 82 3.21 -6.52 -0.90
N ASN A 83 3.53 -5.40 -1.59
CA ASN A 83 3.36 -5.24 -3.04
C ASN A 83 1.90 -5.39 -3.51
N GLU A 84 0.95 -5.03 -2.66
CA GLU A 84 -0.46 -5.00 -2.97
C GLU A 84 -0.96 -3.54 -3.10
N VAL A 85 -1.91 -3.29 -3.99
CA VAL A 85 -2.60 -1.99 -4.08
C VAL A 85 -3.68 -1.86 -3.02
N PHE A 86 -4.34 -2.98 -2.70
CA PHE A 86 -5.41 -3.01 -1.71
C PHE A 86 -4.96 -3.65 -0.40
N ALA A 87 -5.16 -2.93 0.71
CA ALA A 87 -5.18 -3.52 2.04
C ALA A 87 -6.66 -3.74 2.43
N GLY A 88 -7.10 -4.99 2.34
CA GLY A 88 -8.50 -5.34 2.55
C GLY A 88 -9.44 -4.68 1.54
N LYS A 89 -10.18 -3.64 1.95
CA LYS A 89 -11.20 -3.00 1.11
C LYS A 89 -10.68 -1.81 0.30
N TYR A 90 -9.59 -1.19 0.69
CA TYR A 90 -9.19 0.13 0.24
C TYR A 90 -7.86 0.09 -0.51
N GLY A 91 -7.80 0.79 -1.63
CA GLY A 91 -6.59 1.01 -2.40
C GLY A 91 -6.38 2.48 -2.69
N VAL A 92 -5.12 2.87 -2.88
CA VAL A 92 -4.73 4.24 -3.24
C VAL A 92 -4.32 4.25 -4.71
N VAL A 93 -4.94 5.15 -5.45
CA VAL A 93 -4.65 5.38 -6.87
C VAL A 93 -4.46 6.87 -7.13
N LYS A 94 -4.00 7.22 -8.32
CA LYS A 94 -3.78 8.59 -8.75
C LYS A 94 -4.44 8.87 -10.09
N ASP A 95 -5.01 10.04 -10.22
CA ASP A 95 -5.38 10.66 -11.50
C ASP A 95 -4.60 11.98 -11.71
N SER A 96 -4.97 12.75 -12.73
CA SER A 96 -4.35 14.04 -13.04
C SER A 96 -4.45 15.08 -11.93
N GLN A 97 -5.35 14.90 -10.96
CA GLN A 97 -5.59 15.83 -9.85
C GLN A 97 -4.85 15.45 -8.57
N GLY A 98 -4.42 14.19 -8.43
CA GLY A 98 -3.70 13.70 -7.26
C GLY A 98 -4.09 12.29 -6.82
N TYR A 99 -3.64 11.91 -5.64
CA TYR A 99 -3.90 10.60 -5.06
C TYR A 99 -5.23 10.57 -4.30
N PHE A 100 -5.95 9.47 -4.42
CA PHE A 100 -7.25 9.26 -3.77
C PHE A 100 -7.52 7.78 -3.48
N VAL A 101 -8.56 7.54 -2.69
CA VAL A 101 -8.94 6.20 -2.24
C VAL A 101 -10.11 5.67 -3.05
N ILE A 102 -9.99 4.41 -3.44
CA ILE A 102 -11.05 3.63 -4.09
C ILE A 102 -11.33 2.33 -3.32
N ASP A 103 -12.51 1.78 -3.51
CA ASP A 103 -12.80 0.39 -3.12
C ASP A 103 -12.52 -0.60 -4.26
N GLY A 104 -12.68 -1.90 -3.98
CA GLY A 104 -12.45 -2.97 -4.96
C GLY A 104 -13.39 -2.97 -6.17
N THR A 105 -14.41 -2.11 -6.19
CA THR A 105 -15.29 -1.88 -7.37
C THR A 105 -14.83 -0.70 -8.22
N GLY A 106 -13.77 -0.01 -7.80
CA GLY A 106 -13.30 1.22 -8.42
C GLY A 106 -14.07 2.47 -8.02
N LYS A 107 -15.00 2.35 -7.05
CA LYS A 107 -15.75 3.48 -6.53
C LYS A 107 -14.83 4.36 -5.67
N GLU A 108 -14.77 5.64 -6.01
CA GLU A 108 -14.12 6.64 -5.20
C GLU A 108 -14.89 6.86 -3.88
N LEU A 109 -14.15 6.97 -2.76
CA LEU A 109 -14.77 7.01 -1.44
C LEU A 109 -15.02 8.43 -0.92
N ASN A 110 -14.22 9.41 -1.31
CA ASN A 110 -14.20 10.69 -0.58
C ASN A 110 -14.12 11.96 -1.42
N GLY A 111 -13.87 11.91 -2.70
CA GLY A 111 -13.70 13.10 -3.54
C GLY A 111 -12.47 13.96 -3.22
N VAL A 112 -11.61 13.52 -2.30
CA VAL A 112 -10.41 14.25 -1.86
C VAL A 112 -9.20 13.80 -2.68
N ARG A 113 -8.34 14.77 -3.06
CA ARG A 113 -7.07 14.54 -3.75
C ARG A 113 -5.93 15.07 -2.91
N TYR A 114 -4.91 14.25 -2.75
CA TYR A 114 -3.68 14.61 -2.05
C TYR A 114 -2.51 14.71 -3.04
N PRO A 115 -1.59 15.67 -2.84
CA PRO A 115 -0.37 15.77 -3.68
C PRO A 115 0.52 14.54 -3.61
N GLY A 116 0.56 13.88 -2.44
CA GLY A 116 1.29 12.62 -2.24
C GLY A 116 0.52 11.67 -1.34
N ALA A 117 0.71 10.37 -1.55
CA ALA A 117 0.16 9.33 -0.68
C ALA A 117 1.05 8.10 -0.69
N LYS A 118 0.96 7.29 0.39
CA LYS A 118 1.54 5.95 0.51
C LYS A 118 0.42 4.93 0.62
N GLY A 119 0.71 3.66 0.33
CA GLY A 119 -0.29 2.61 0.35
C GLY A 119 -0.88 2.33 1.73
N PHE A 120 -2.07 1.77 1.76
CA PHE A 120 -2.66 1.30 3.01
C PHE A 120 -1.90 0.08 3.54
N GLU A 121 -1.61 0.12 4.87
CA GLU A 121 -1.15 -1.05 5.64
C GLU A 121 -2.19 -1.46 6.71
N GLY A 122 -3.09 -0.55 7.06
CA GLY A 122 -4.07 -0.73 8.15
C GLY A 122 -5.17 0.33 8.11
N THR A 123 -5.41 1.00 9.24
CA THR A 123 -6.54 1.94 9.41
C THR A 123 -6.33 3.26 8.67
N TYR A 124 -5.09 3.77 8.64
CA TYR A 124 -4.73 5.05 8.04
C TYR A 124 -3.70 4.87 6.93
N TYR A 125 -3.74 5.74 5.95
CA TYR A 125 -2.70 5.86 4.94
C TYR A 125 -2.01 7.22 5.04
N ALA A 126 -0.72 7.25 4.73
CA ALA A 126 0.05 8.48 4.76
C ALA A 126 -0.33 9.37 3.58
N VAL A 127 -0.50 10.67 3.85
CA VAL A 127 -0.81 11.69 2.83
C VAL A 127 0.07 12.92 3.03
N SER A 128 0.36 13.64 1.95
CA SER A 128 1.07 14.91 2.05
C SER A 128 0.16 16.09 1.70
N ASP A 129 0.46 17.24 2.30
CA ASP A 129 -0.13 18.53 1.92
C ASP A 129 0.62 19.18 0.75
N SER A 130 0.15 20.34 0.29
CA SER A 130 0.77 21.10 -0.79
C SER A 130 2.15 21.70 -0.45
N GLN A 131 2.55 21.66 0.81
CA GLN A 131 3.87 22.09 1.28
C GLN A 131 4.86 20.91 1.40
N GLY A 132 4.41 19.68 1.04
CA GLY A 132 5.20 18.46 1.13
C GLY A 132 5.32 17.88 2.54
N ARG A 133 4.52 18.37 3.51
CA ARG A 133 4.48 17.80 4.85
C ARG A 133 3.54 16.61 4.89
N TRP A 134 3.93 15.60 5.60
CA TRP A 134 3.20 14.35 5.74
C TRP A 134 2.34 14.31 7.00
N GLY A 135 1.24 13.62 6.89
CA GLY A 135 0.31 13.28 7.96
C GLY A 135 -0.47 12.03 7.59
N TYR A 136 -1.62 11.84 8.19
CA TYR A 136 -2.41 10.63 7.93
C TYR A 136 -3.89 10.96 7.72
N ALA A 137 -4.50 10.23 6.80
CA ALA A 137 -5.93 10.28 6.53
C ALA A 137 -6.57 8.90 6.67
N GLY A 138 -7.83 8.87 7.03
CA GLY A 138 -8.67 7.68 6.97
C GLY A 138 -9.24 7.45 5.57
N PRO A 139 -9.88 6.29 5.32
CA PRO A 139 -10.42 5.92 4.02
C PRO A 139 -11.47 6.91 3.49
N SER A 140 -12.22 7.56 4.36
CA SER A 140 -13.20 8.60 4.01
C SER A 140 -12.56 9.96 3.69
N GLY A 141 -11.23 10.06 3.73
CA GLY A 141 -10.46 11.25 3.36
C GLY A 141 -10.40 12.34 4.44
N GLU A 142 -10.89 12.06 5.66
CA GLU A 142 -10.64 12.93 6.79
C GLU A 142 -9.17 12.85 7.22
N ILE A 143 -8.59 14.01 7.54
CA ILE A 143 -7.27 14.08 8.16
C ILE A 143 -7.40 13.60 9.61
N ALA A 144 -6.84 12.44 9.90
CA ALA A 144 -6.78 11.86 11.24
C ALA A 144 -5.62 12.45 12.06
N ILE A 145 -4.48 12.67 11.40
CA ILE A 145 -3.30 13.28 12.00
C ILE A 145 -2.77 14.35 11.03
N ALA A 146 -2.67 15.59 11.53
CA ALA A 146 -2.32 16.75 10.71
C ALA A 146 -0.98 16.58 9.96
N CYS A 147 -0.90 17.12 8.76
CA CYS A 147 0.33 17.15 7.98
C CYS A 147 1.34 18.10 8.63
N GLN A 148 2.33 17.54 9.30
CA GLN A 148 3.35 18.28 10.07
C GLN A 148 4.72 17.58 10.10
N TYR A 149 4.85 16.42 9.46
CA TYR A 149 6.04 15.61 9.47
C TYR A 149 6.83 15.78 8.16
N ASP A 150 8.14 15.64 8.22
CA ASP A 150 9.04 15.71 7.07
C ASP A 150 8.89 14.47 6.18
N ASP A 151 8.67 13.30 6.82
CA ASP A 151 8.39 12.02 6.17
C ASP A 151 7.61 11.11 7.12
N THR A 152 7.08 10.00 6.60
CA THR A 152 6.35 9.01 7.40
C THR A 152 6.28 7.68 6.65
N PHE A 153 6.01 6.60 7.37
CA PHE A 153 5.50 5.35 6.79
C PHE A 153 4.02 5.22 7.09
N SER A 154 3.30 4.39 6.32
CA SER A 154 1.90 4.07 6.62
C SER A 154 1.78 3.36 7.97
N PHE A 155 0.61 3.47 8.60
CA PHE A 155 0.36 2.80 9.88
C PHE A 155 0.45 1.29 9.71
N SER A 156 1.30 0.67 10.53
CA SER A 156 1.44 -0.78 10.64
C SER A 156 1.42 -1.13 12.12
N ASP A 157 0.76 -2.24 12.51
CA ASP A 157 0.61 -2.65 13.92
C ASP A 157 0.04 -1.53 14.82
N ASN A 158 -0.86 -0.70 14.29
CA ASN A 158 -1.45 0.49 14.95
C ASN A 158 -0.45 1.60 15.35
N VAL A 159 0.73 1.59 14.77
CA VAL A 159 1.79 2.57 15.00
C VAL A 159 2.22 3.19 13.68
N GLY A 160 2.40 4.51 13.65
CA GLY A 160 2.96 5.24 12.52
C GLY A 160 4.40 5.66 12.81
N ALA A 161 5.34 5.32 11.93
CA ALA A 161 6.67 5.89 11.98
C ALA A 161 6.67 7.26 11.29
N VAL A 162 7.15 8.30 11.97
CA VAL A 162 7.15 9.69 11.50
C VAL A 162 8.53 10.30 11.65
N LYS A 163 8.92 11.13 10.69
CA LYS A 163 10.15 11.93 10.76
C LYS A 163 9.80 13.38 11.03
N LYS A 164 10.45 13.98 12.00
CA LYS A 164 10.30 15.41 12.29
C LYS A 164 11.63 15.99 12.74
N ASP A 165 11.98 17.17 12.18
CA ASP A 165 13.22 17.88 12.50
C ASP A 165 14.49 17.00 12.38
N GLY A 166 14.47 16.08 11.38
CA GLY A 166 15.57 15.17 11.07
C GLY A 166 15.61 13.85 11.85
N ALA A 167 14.79 13.68 12.88
CA ALA A 167 14.71 12.46 13.69
C ALA A 167 13.43 11.66 13.42
N TRP A 168 13.56 10.33 13.48
CA TRP A 168 12.41 9.43 13.40
C TRP A 168 11.85 9.12 14.80
N ASN A 169 10.54 8.94 14.86
CA ASN A 169 9.82 8.52 16.05
C ASN A 169 8.58 7.71 15.70
N TYR A 170 7.88 7.20 16.69
CA TYR A 170 6.66 6.44 16.52
C TYR A 170 5.49 7.11 17.22
N ILE A 171 4.33 7.10 16.57
CA ILE A 171 3.08 7.69 17.08
C ILE A 171 1.95 6.67 17.06
N ASN A 172 1.01 6.82 17.99
CA ASN A 172 -0.25 6.09 18.00
C ASN A 172 -1.28 6.74 17.05
N SER A 173 -2.48 6.14 16.95
CA SER A 173 -3.58 6.63 16.11
C SER A 173 -4.13 8.01 16.52
N LYS A 174 -3.74 8.55 17.68
CA LYS A 174 -4.07 9.90 18.14
C LYS A 174 -2.96 10.91 17.82
N GLY A 175 -1.87 10.50 17.18
CA GLY A 175 -0.71 11.33 16.91
C GLY A 175 0.20 11.58 18.12
N GLN A 176 0.06 10.80 19.19
CA GLN A 176 0.88 10.90 20.38
C GLN A 176 2.10 10.00 20.26
N LEU A 177 3.26 10.48 20.70
CA LEU A 177 4.48 9.67 20.76
C LEU A 177 4.27 8.40 21.60
N VAL A 178 4.75 7.27 21.11
CA VAL A 178 4.71 5.98 21.82
C VAL A 178 6.05 5.62 22.44
N VAL A 179 7.12 6.34 22.09
CA VAL A 179 8.44 6.28 22.72
C VAL A 179 8.97 7.69 22.91
N GLU A 180 9.86 7.88 23.89
CA GLU A 180 10.52 9.18 24.20
C GLU A 180 11.90 9.29 23.58
N TRP A 181 12.24 8.45 22.61
CA TRP A 181 13.55 8.39 21.96
C TRP A 181 13.47 8.82 20.51
N ASP A 182 14.46 9.57 20.09
CA ASP A 182 14.66 9.91 18.69
C ASP A 182 15.58 8.88 18.03
N PHE A 183 15.20 8.42 16.84
CA PHE A 183 15.94 7.46 16.04
C PHE A 183 16.55 8.16 14.83
N GLU A 184 17.77 7.75 14.45
CA GLU A 184 18.42 8.21 13.21
C GLU A 184 17.67 7.63 11.99
N GLU A 185 17.28 6.35 12.09
CA GLU A 185 16.44 5.65 11.12
C GLU A 185 15.39 4.80 11.83
N ALA A 186 14.24 4.65 11.18
CA ALA A 186 13.15 3.81 11.68
C ALA A 186 12.43 3.14 10.49
N HIS A 187 11.86 1.98 10.76
CA HIS A 187 11.07 1.21 9.79
C HIS A 187 9.65 0.96 10.32
N PRO A 188 8.69 0.57 9.46
CA PRO A 188 7.38 0.13 9.93
C PRO A 188 7.48 -1.08 10.87
N PHE A 189 6.56 -1.18 11.80
CA PHE A 189 6.40 -2.40 12.61
C PHE A 189 5.87 -3.54 11.75
N THR A 190 6.36 -4.75 12.01
CA THR A 190 5.86 -5.99 11.43
C THR A 190 5.84 -7.06 12.53
N ASP A 191 4.67 -7.62 12.79
CA ASP A 191 4.46 -8.63 13.84
C ASP A 191 4.96 -8.18 15.22
N GLY A 192 4.78 -6.89 15.54
CA GLY A 192 5.16 -6.30 16.83
C GLY A 192 6.64 -5.93 16.97
N TYR A 193 7.44 -6.01 15.92
CA TYR A 193 8.88 -5.67 15.91
C TYR A 193 9.20 -4.66 14.81
N THR A 194 10.25 -3.88 15.04
CA THR A 194 10.82 -3.01 14.00
C THR A 194 12.32 -2.85 14.17
N LEU A 195 13.00 -2.45 13.10
CA LEU A 195 14.40 -2.07 13.08
C LEU A 195 14.53 -0.55 13.22
N VAL A 196 15.45 -0.10 14.06
CA VAL A 196 15.78 1.32 14.25
C VAL A 196 17.30 1.49 14.31
N THR A 197 17.78 2.70 14.01
CA THR A 197 19.18 3.07 14.19
C THR A 197 19.31 4.07 15.33
N VAL A 198 20.19 3.76 16.29
CA VAL A 198 20.51 4.61 17.45
C VAL A 198 22.03 4.62 17.66
N GLY A 199 22.64 5.80 17.60
CA GLY A 199 24.10 5.96 17.79
C GLY A 199 24.90 5.24 16.68
N GLY A 200 24.36 5.18 15.46
CA GLY A 200 24.96 4.48 14.33
C GLY A 200 24.84 2.94 14.39
N GLU A 201 24.10 2.39 15.34
CA GLU A 201 23.89 0.95 15.50
C GLU A 201 22.43 0.58 15.19
N GLU A 202 22.25 -0.48 14.40
CA GLU A 202 20.92 -1.09 14.16
C GLU A 202 20.46 -1.88 15.39
N LYS A 203 19.22 -1.66 15.80
CA LYS A 203 18.58 -2.36 16.94
C LYS A 203 17.16 -2.78 16.58
N ILE A 204 16.80 -4.00 16.99
CA ILE A 204 15.42 -4.47 16.91
C ILE A 204 14.72 -4.06 18.20
N ILE A 205 13.62 -3.34 18.07
CA ILE A 205 12.75 -2.98 19.19
C ILE A 205 11.37 -3.62 19.01
N SER A 206 10.71 -3.86 20.15
CA SER A 206 9.32 -4.32 20.19
C SER A 206 8.51 -3.47 21.14
N PHE A 207 7.23 -3.29 20.84
CA PHE A 207 6.29 -2.76 21.81
C PHE A 207 5.49 -3.91 22.41
N THR A 208 5.54 -4.00 23.73
CA THR A 208 4.54 -4.76 24.47
C THR A 208 3.33 -3.83 24.60
N TYR A 209 2.23 -4.14 23.89
CA TYR A 209 0.99 -3.40 24.06
C TYR A 209 0.51 -3.54 25.51
N TYR A 210 0.68 -2.50 26.30
CA TYR A 210 -0.14 -2.37 27.49
C TYR A 210 -1.56 -2.04 27.01
N THR A 211 -2.44 -3.05 27.04
CA THR A 211 -3.89 -2.90 26.89
C THR A 211 -4.46 -2.27 28.16
N SER A 212 -4.17 -1.00 28.40
CA SER A 212 -4.81 -0.20 29.44
C SER A 212 -4.82 1.26 29.00
N PHE A 213 -5.69 1.54 28.06
CA PHE A 213 -6.21 2.90 27.89
C PHE A 213 -7.70 2.84 28.22
N GLU A 214 -8.04 3.08 29.50
CA GLU A 214 -9.36 3.54 29.89
C GLU A 214 -9.61 4.96 29.37
#